data_b449bfdbf1d1492b2ed6264113b887fb
#
_entry.id   b449bfdbf1d1492b2ed6264113b887fb
#
_cell.length_a   1.000
_cell.length_b   1.000
_cell.length_c   1.000
_cell.angle_alpha   90.00
_cell.angle_beta   90.00
_cell.angle_gamma   90.00
#
_symmetry.space_group_name_H-M   'P 1'
#
loop_
_entity.id
_entity.type
_entity.pdbx_description
1 polymer ?
#
loop_
_entity_poly.entity_id
_entity_poly.type
_entity_poly.pdbx_seq_one_letter_code
_entity_poly.pdbx_strand_id
1 'polypeptide(L)'
;NFLNHEITGCLIRLHGQSLNEHDEEVVGMMFRVVSNIERIGDHAENIAEYSQMKSSQRIKFSDEAFGQLKDISEKTLKVFKESISIYDNESFDRLDEITNLEEEIDDLKDKYIEDHIVRLKHDNCKPRGGVIFTDMVTDLERCSDHAINIAFAINGEKALGIVKKSYVIGKAE
;
A
#
# COMPACT_ATOMS: atom_id res chain seq x y z
N ASN A 1 0.90 16.16 -3.55
CA ASN A 1 1.70 17.22 -2.86
C ASN A 1 0.92 18.52 -2.54
N PHE A 2 0.29 19.21 -3.51
CA PHE A 2 -0.44 20.46 -3.22
C PHE A 2 -1.64 20.23 -2.28
N LEU A 3 -2.52 19.30 -2.61
CA LEU A 3 -3.70 18.99 -1.78
C LEU A 3 -3.32 18.50 -0.39
N ASN A 4 -2.32 17.65 -0.27
CA ASN A 4 -1.81 17.20 1.02
C ASN A 4 -1.35 18.39 1.87
N HIS A 5 -0.56 19.32 1.30
CA HIS A 5 -0.11 20.51 1.99
C HIS A 5 -1.28 21.39 2.49
N GLU A 6 -2.27 21.63 1.64
CA GLU A 6 -3.44 22.47 2.00
C GLU A 6 -4.31 21.80 3.07
N ILE A 7 -4.59 20.50 2.93
CA ILE A 7 -5.40 19.76 3.90
C ILE A 7 -4.68 19.68 5.24
N THR A 8 -3.39 19.31 5.22
CA THR A 8 -2.55 19.25 6.43
C THR A 8 -2.48 20.60 7.14
N GLY A 9 -2.33 21.70 6.38
CA GLY A 9 -2.37 23.06 6.93
C GLY A 9 -3.72 23.41 7.56
N CYS A 10 -4.84 22.93 7.00
CA CYS A 10 -6.16 23.09 7.64
C CYS A 10 -6.28 22.29 8.93
N LEU A 11 -5.83 21.02 8.91
CA LEU A 11 -5.87 20.14 10.10
C LEU A 11 -5.02 20.69 11.25
N ILE A 12 -3.82 21.24 10.95
CA ILE A 12 -2.97 21.91 11.97
C ILE A 12 -3.71 23.09 12.60
N ARG A 13 -4.39 23.93 11.81
CA ARG A 13 -5.16 25.06 12.33
C ARG A 13 -6.34 24.62 13.18
N LEU A 14 -7.00 23.52 12.83
CA LEU A 14 -8.08 22.93 13.64
C LEU A 14 -7.55 22.39 14.96
N HIS A 15 -6.46 21.63 14.92
CA HIS A 15 -5.82 21.07 16.13
C HIS A 15 -5.32 22.15 17.11
N GLY A 16 -4.99 23.34 16.61
CA GLY A 16 -4.61 24.50 17.44
C GLY A 16 -5.78 25.19 18.17
N GLN A 17 -7.02 24.72 17.97
CA GLN A 17 -8.22 25.22 18.68
C GLN A 17 -8.53 24.32 19.87
N SER A 18 -9.39 24.80 20.78
CA SER A 18 -9.88 24.01 21.92
C SER A 18 -10.90 22.99 21.41
N LEU A 19 -10.43 21.86 20.95
CA LEU A 19 -11.25 20.73 20.50
C LEU A 19 -11.71 19.91 21.71
N ASN A 20 -12.84 19.22 21.59
CA ASN A 20 -13.18 18.14 22.50
C ASN A 20 -12.44 16.85 22.10
N GLU A 21 -12.42 15.85 22.97
CA GLU A 21 -11.68 14.59 22.78
C GLU A 21 -12.07 13.87 21.47
N HIS A 22 -13.35 13.84 21.13
CA HIS A 22 -13.84 13.25 19.88
C HIS A 22 -13.32 13.99 18.64
N ASP A 23 -13.33 15.32 18.64
CA ASP A 23 -12.85 16.12 17.51
C ASP A 23 -11.33 15.99 17.35
N GLU A 24 -10.57 15.85 18.45
CA GLU A 24 -9.13 15.55 18.42
C GLU A 24 -8.85 14.20 17.77
N GLU A 25 -9.63 13.15 18.10
CA GLU A 25 -9.52 11.83 17.46
C GLU A 25 -9.81 11.90 15.96
N VAL A 26 -10.87 12.60 15.55
CA VAL A 26 -11.24 12.80 14.15
C VAL A 26 -10.12 13.52 13.38
N VAL A 27 -9.57 14.59 13.93
CA VAL A 27 -8.44 15.32 13.31
C VAL A 27 -7.22 14.40 13.19
N GLY A 28 -6.90 13.65 14.23
CA GLY A 28 -5.80 12.67 14.22
C GLY A 28 -6.00 11.56 13.17
N MET A 29 -7.22 11.06 13.00
CA MET A 29 -7.59 10.11 11.96
C MET A 29 -7.39 10.72 10.57
N MET A 30 -7.85 11.94 10.33
CA MET A 30 -7.70 12.63 9.05
C MET A 30 -6.23 12.84 8.68
N PHE A 31 -5.34 13.17 9.62
CA PHE A 31 -3.89 13.23 9.36
C PHE A 31 -3.33 11.91 8.84
N ARG A 32 -3.73 10.79 9.46
CA ARG A 32 -3.29 9.45 9.02
C ARG A 32 -3.78 9.13 7.62
N VAL A 33 -5.07 9.37 7.33
CA VAL A 33 -5.67 9.12 6.02
C VAL A 33 -4.98 9.94 4.93
N VAL A 34 -4.83 11.25 5.13
CA VAL A 34 -4.18 12.14 4.16
C VAL A 34 -2.75 11.72 3.87
N SER A 35 -1.99 11.35 4.92
CA SER A 35 -0.61 10.86 4.75
C SER A 35 -0.54 9.55 3.96
N ASN A 36 -1.46 8.61 4.20
CA ASN A 36 -1.48 7.34 3.47
C ASN A 36 -1.91 7.53 2.01
N ILE A 37 -2.87 8.43 1.72
CA ILE A 37 -3.27 8.76 0.35
C ILE A 37 -2.08 9.36 -0.43
N GLU A 38 -1.30 10.26 0.18
CA GLU A 38 -0.11 10.82 -0.47
C GLU A 38 0.91 9.73 -0.80
N ARG A 39 1.21 8.85 0.15
CA ARG A 39 2.16 7.75 -0.07
C ARG A 39 1.71 6.79 -1.18
N ILE A 40 0.42 6.48 -1.26
CA ILE A 40 -0.12 5.71 -2.39
C ILE A 40 0.11 6.46 -3.70
N GLY A 41 -0.08 7.78 -3.70
CA GLY A 41 0.19 8.63 -4.88
C GLY A 41 1.66 8.59 -5.31
N ASP A 42 2.60 8.68 -4.35
CA ASP A 42 4.05 8.62 -4.62
C ASP A 42 4.44 7.25 -5.20
N HIS A 43 3.96 6.14 -4.64
CA HIS A 43 4.20 4.80 -5.19
C HIS A 43 3.57 4.60 -6.57
N ALA A 44 2.37 5.14 -6.80
CA ALA A 44 1.74 5.11 -8.13
C ALA A 44 2.53 5.92 -9.17
N GLU A 45 3.14 7.05 -8.80
CA GLU A 45 4.05 7.83 -9.64
C GLU A 45 5.28 7.00 -10.00
N ASN A 46 5.93 6.35 -9.04
CA ASN A 46 7.05 5.44 -9.28
C ASN A 46 6.69 4.34 -10.29
N ILE A 47 5.55 3.67 -10.11
CA ILE A 47 5.07 2.62 -11.04
C ILE A 47 4.89 3.17 -12.46
N ALA A 48 4.36 4.39 -12.60
CA ALA A 48 4.22 5.04 -13.89
C ALA A 48 5.58 5.37 -14.53
N GLU A 49 6.55 5.85 -13.75
CA GLU A 49 7.93 6.09 -14.19
C GLU A 49 8.63 4.81 -14.65
N TYR A 50 8.50 3.70 -13.90
CA TYR A 50 9.03 2.39 -14.31
C TYR A 50 8.40 1.92 -15.62
N SER A 51 7.10 2.13 -15.81
CA SER A 51 6.40 1.79 -17.06
C SER A 51 6.93 2.61 -18.24
N GLN A 52 7.18 3.90 -18.03
CA GLN A 52 7.77 4.79 -19.03
C GLN A 52 9.22 4.38 -19.34
N MET A 53 10.02 4.07 -18.32
CA MET A 53 11.39 3.59 -18.47
C MET A 53 11.43 2.27 -19.25
N LYS A 54 10.55 1.31 -18.90
CA LYS A 54 10.41 0.04 -19.63
C LYS A 54 10.13 0.26 -21.11
N SER A 55 9.21 1.17 -21.42
CA SER A 55 8.81 1.51 -22.80
C SER A 55 9.95 2.18 -23.58
N SER A 56 10.54 3.25 -23.05
CA SER A 56 11.59 4.05 -23.69
C SER A 56 12.86 3.22 -23.97
N GLN A 57 13.20 2.31 -23.08
CA GLN A 57 14.38 1.44 -23.20
C GLN A 57 14.07 0.09 -23.87
N ARG A 58 12.85 -0.13 -24.35
CA ARG A 58 12.40 -1.37 -25.00
C ARG A 58 12.67 -2.62 -24.16
N ILE A 59 12.52 -2.52 -22.85
CA ILE A 59 12.67 -3.64 -21.92
C ILE A 59 11.45 -4.56 -22.06
N LYS A 60 11.69 -5.84 -22.22
CA LYS A 60 10.63 -6.86 -22.30
C LYS A 60 10.64 -7.69 -21.02
N PHE A 61 9.47 -7.86 -20.42
CA PHE A 61 9.24 -8.88 -19.41
C PHE A 61 8.89 -10.21 -20.08
N SER A 62 9.16 -11.34 -19.41
CA SER A 62 8.59 -12.61 -19.82
C SER A 62 7.07 -12.62 -19.61
N ASP A 63 6.36 -13.52 -20.29
CA ASP A 63 4.91 -13.65 -20.12
C ASP A 63 4.54 -13.98 -18.67
N GLU A 64 5.37 -14.79 -18.00
CA GLU A 64 5.24 -15.10 -16.59
C GLU A 64 5.37 -13.84 -15.70
N ALA A 65 6.42 -13.04 -15.87
CA ALA A 65 6.61 -11.80 -15.11
C ALA A 65 5.48 -10.79 -15.36
N PHE A 66 4.98 -10.73 -16.59
CA PHE A 66 3.84 -9.87 -16.91
C PHE A 66 2.56 -10.38 -16.24
N GLY A 67 2.33 -11.69 -16.20
CA GLY A 67 1.21 -12.31 -15.49
C GLY A 67 1.26 -12.04 -14.00
N GLN A 68 2.43 -12.13 -13.37
CA GLN A 68 2.66 -11.83 -11.96
C GLN A 68 2.38 -10.35 -11.62
N LEU A 69 2.88 -9.42 -12.45
CA LEU A 69 2.58 -7.98 -12.26
C LEU A 69 1.08 -7.68 -12.42
N LYS A 70 0.42 -8.33 -13.35
CA LYS A 70 -1.03 -8.17 -13.52
C LYS A 70 -1.80 -8.67 -12.29
N ASP A 71 -1.47 -9.86 -11.79
CA ASP A 71 -2.12 -10.47 -10.64
C ASP A 71 -1.99 -9.58 -9.39
N ILE A 72 -0.77 -9.18 -9.02
CA ILE A 72 -0.56 -8.34 -7.84
C ILE A 72 -1.21 -6.96 -8.02
N SER A 73 -1.21 -6.37 -9.22
CA SER A 73 -1.86 -5.09 -9.50
C SER A 73 -3.38 -5.16 -9.30
N GLU A 74 -4.02 -6.23 -9.77
CA GLU A 74 -5.47 -6.45 -9.60
C GLU A 74 -5.84 -6.59 -8.13
N LYS A 75 -5.03 -7.31 -7.34
CA LYS A 75 -5.22 -7.50 -5.90
C LYS A 75 -5.00 -6.19 -5.13
N THR A 76 -3.92 -5.45 -5.40
CA THR A 76 -3.67 -4.14 -4.80
C THR A 76 -4.81 -3.17 -5.07
N LEU A 77 -5.33 -3.14 -6.31
CA LEU A 77 -6.48 -2.30 -6.65
C LEU A 77 -7.76 -2.73 -5.90
N LYS A 78 -7.92 -4.03 -5.65
CA LYS A 78 -9.03 -4.54 -4.84
C LYS A 78 -8.88 -4.06 -3.39
N VAL A 79 -7.72 -4.25 -2.75
CA VAL A 79 -7.45 -3.76 -1.38
C VAL A 79 -7.73 -2.27 -1.28
N PHE A 80 -7.26 -1.46 -2.23
CA PHE A 80 -7.50 -0.02 -2.23
C PHE A 80 -9.00 0.33 -2.26
N LYS A 81 -9.79 -0.29 -3.14
CA LYS A 81 -11.23 -0.06 -3.24
C LYS A 81 -11.97 -0.48 -1.97
N GLU A 82 -11.62 -1.65 -1.43
CA GLU A 82 -12.24 -2.16 -0.21
C GLU A 82 -11.88 -1.30 1.00
N SER A 83 -10.63 -0.82 1.11
CA SER A 83 -10.19 0.10 2.17
C SER A 83 -11.00 1.39 2.18
N ILE A 84 -11.23 1.99 1.01
CA ILE A 84 -12.07 3.20 0.90
C ILE A 84 -13.51 2.87 1.29
N SER A 85 -14.05 1.75 0.83
CA SER A 85 -15.40 1.33 1.17
C SER A 85 -15.60 1.09 2.67
N ILE A 86 -14.60 0.48 3.34
CA ILE A 86 -14.60 0.26 4.78
C ILE A 86 -14.56 1.60 5.51
N TYR A 87 -13.68 2.51 5.07
CA TYR A 87 -13.55 3.84 5.65
C TYR A 87 -14.85 4.65 5.51
N ASP A 88 -15.44 4.71 4.32
CA ASP A 88 -16.66 5.48 4.04
C ASP A 88 -17.90 4.97 4.79
N ASN A 89 -17.98 3.66 5.01
CA ASN A 89 -19.14 3.02 5.64
C ASN A 89 -18.90 2.61 7.10
N GLU A 90 -17.74 2.93 7.67
CA GLU A 90 -17.33 2.54 9.04
C GLU A 90 -17.54 1.02 9.31
N SER A 91 -17.20 0.19 8.32
CA SER A 91 -17.48 -1.26 8.34
C SER A 91 -16.42 -2.02 9.11
N PHE A 92 -16.45 -1.96 10.44
CA PHE A 92 -15.48 -2.62 11.33
C PHE A 92 -15.41 -4.15 11.18
N ASP A 93 -16.53 -4.75 10.83
CA ASP A 93 -16.69 -6.20 10.62
C ASP A 93 -15.92 -6.74 9.40
N ARG A 94 -15.47 -5.85 8.51
CA ARG A 94 -14.72 -6.20 7.30
C ARG A 94 -13.21 -6.01 7.43
N LEU A 95 -12.71 -5.57 8.58
CA LEU A 95 -11.27 -5.33 8.79
C LEU A 95 -10.45 -6.62 8.68
N ASP A 96 -10.96 -7.75 9.18
CA ASP A 96 -10.28 -9.04 9.07
C ASP A 96 -10.19 -9.51 7.60
N GLU A 97 -11.23 -9.26 6.80
CA GLU A 97 -11.23 -9.59 5.37
C GLU A 97 -10.13 -8.85 4.62
N ILE A 98 -9.98 -7.54 4.87
CA ILE A 98 -8.98 -6.75 4.17
C ILE A 98 -7.56 -7.06 4.64
N THR A 99 -7.37 -7.43 5.92
CA THR A 99 -6.09 -7.89 6.44
C THR A 99 -5.63 -9.15 5.72
N ASN A 100 -6.51 -10.15 5.56
CA ASN A 100 -6.17 -11.36 4.82
C ASN A 100 -5.79 -11.09 3.34
N LEU A 101 -6.43 -10.11 2.71
CA LEU A 101 -6.10 -9.71 1.34
C LEU A 101 -4.73 -9.03 1.24
N GLU A 102 -4.36 -8.27 2.24
CA GLU A 102 -3.06 -7.59 2.31
C GLU A 102 -1.94 -8.59 2.60
N GLU A 103 -2.14 -9.52 3.55
CA GLU A 103 -1.21 -10.63 3.81
C GLU A 103 -0.97 -11.49 2.55
N GLU A 104 -2.02 -11.73 1.73
CA GLU A 104 -1.86 -12.41 0.44
C GLU A 104 -0.96 -11.64 -0.52
N ILE A 105 -1.01 -10.31 -0.53
CA ILE A 105 -0.15 -9.47 -1.38
C ILE A 105 1.29 -9.51 -0.92
N ASP A 106 1.53 -9.51 0.39
CA ASP A 106 2.87 -9.66 0.98
C ASP A 106 3.51 -10.99 0.56
N ASP A 107 2.78 -12.09 0.71
CA ASP A 107 3.23 -13.42 0.29
C ASP A 107 3.52 -13.47 -1.22
N LEU A 108 2.67 -12.84 -2.02
CA LEU A 108 2.87 -12.77 -3.48
C LEU A 108 4.09 -11.93 -3.86
N LYS A 109 4.36 -10.81 -3.19
CA LYS A 109 5.58 -10.01 -3.41
C LYS A 109 6.81 -10.87 -3.21
N ASP A 110 6.92 -11.53 -2.06
CA ASP A 110 8.07 -12.36 -1.73
C ASP A 110 8.24 -13.51 -2.74
N LYS A 111 7.17 -14.21 -3.05
CA LYS A 111 7.17 -15.28 -4.06
C LYS A 111 7.60 -14.77 -5.44
N TYR A 112 7.09 -13.63 -5.89
CA TYR A 112 7.40 -13.13 -7.25
C TYR A 112 8.84 -12.62 -7.35
N ILE A 113 9.42 -12.12 -6.24
CA ILE A 113 10.84 -11.78 -6.17
C ILE A 113 11.68 -13.05 -6.23
N GLU A 114 11.33 -14.12 -5.51
CA GLU A 114 12.02 -15.40 -5.58
C GLU A 114 11.95 -16.02 -6.98
N ASP A 115 10.78 -16.07 -7.59
CA ASP A 115 10.59 -16.53 -8.98
C ASP A 115 11.44 -15.73 -9.96
N HIS A 116 11.56 -14.40 -9.73
CA HIS A 116 12.41 -13.56 -10.53
C HIS A 116 13.90 -13.93 -10.39
N ILE A 117 14.39 -14.21 -9.19
CA ILE A 117 15.76 -14.68 -8.95
C ILE A 117 16.02 -15.99 -9.71
N VAL A 118 15.05 -16.89 -9.73
CA VAL A 118 15.15 -18.14 -10.51
C VAL A 118 15.25 -17.83 -12.01
N ARG A 119 14.41 -16.93 -12.54
CA ARG A 119 14.48 -16.51 -13.95
C ARG A 119 15.83 -15.88 -14.32
N LEU A 120 16.43 -15.11 -13.42
CA LEU A 120 17.78 -14.54 -13.61
C LEU A 120 18.85 -15.62 -13.71
N LYS A 121 18.80 -16.64 -12.84
CA LYS A 121 19.77 -17.76 -12.85
C LYS A 121 19.73 -18.59 -14.14
N HIS A 122 18.59 -18.61 -14.82
CA HIS A 122 18.40 -19.36 -16.07
C HIS A 122 18.50 -18.50 -17.34
N ASP A 123 19.05 -17.28 -17.25
CA ASP A 123 19.15 -16.31 -18.35
C ASP A 123 17.80 -15.97 -19.04
N ASN A 124 16.67 -16.23 -18.36
CA ASN A 124 15.33 -15.98 -18.87
C ASN A 124 14.88 -14.52 -18.73
N CYS A 125 15.69 -13.66 -18.12
CA CYS A 125 15.46 -12.23 -18.06
C CYS A 125 16.78 -11.45 -18.03
N LYS A 126 16.70 -10.18 -18.45
CA LYS A 126 17.85 -9.27 -18.35
C LYS A 126 17.88 -8.60 -16.99
N PRO A 127 19.07 -8.39 -16.36
CA PRO A 127 19.19 -7.79 -15.03
C PRO A 127 18.43 -6.47 -14.88
N ARG A 128 18.49 -5.60 -15.91
CA ARG A 128 17.79 -4.30 -15.88
C ARG A 128 16.27 -4.45 -15.87
N GLY A 129 15.71 -5.43 -16.57
CA GLY A 129 14.28 -5.76 -16.51
C GLY A 129 13.89 -6.30 -15.16
N GLY A 130 14.80 -7.02 -14.53
CA GLY A 130 14.61 -7.54 -13.18
C GLY A 130 14.47 -6.47 -12.11
N VAL A 131 15.35 -5.47 -12.15
CA VAL A 131 15.26 -4.34 -11.21
C VAL A 131 13.89 -3.65 -11.32
N ILE A 132 13.48 -3.30 -12.54
CA ILE A 132 12.17 -2.66 -12.77
C ILE A 132 11.02 -3.55 -12.30
N PHE A 133 11.09 -4.87 -12.55
CA PHE A 133 10.08 -5.81 -12.09
C PHE A 133 9.98 -5.83 -10.55
N THR A 134 11.10 -5.94 -9.87
CA THR A 134 11.18 -5.98 -8.40
C THR A 134 10.66 -4.68 -7.79
N ASP A 135 11.07 -3.53 -8.34
CA ASP A 135 10.63 -2.22 -7.88
C ASP A 135 9.11 -2.05 -8.04
N MET A 136 8.55 -2.44 -9.21
CA MET A 136 7.09 -2.39 -9.44
C MET A 136 6.31 -3.30 -8.48
N VAL A 137 6.79 -4.51 -8.23
CA VAL A 137 6.14 -5.44 -7.29
C VAL A 137 6.17 -4.87 -5.87
N THR A 138 7.30 -4.29 -5.46
CA THR A 138 7.46 -3.66 -4.14
C THR A 138 6.55 -2.44 -3.98
N ASP A 139 6.48 -1.56 -4.99
CA ASP A 139 5.62 -0.38 -4.91
C ASP A 139 4.13 -0.74 -4.92
N LEU A 140 3.73 -1.84 -5.58
CA LEU A 140 2.35 -2.34 -5.52
C LEU A 140 1.99 -2.85 -4.13
N GLU A 141 2.88 -3.58 -3.47
CA GLU A 141 2.69 -4.01 -2.08
C GLU A 141 2.64 -2.78 -1.14
N ARG A 142 3.53 -1.79 -1.30
CA ARG A 142 3.47 -0.55 -0.51
C ARG A 142 2.16 0.22 -0.69
N CYS A 143 1.58 0.21 -1.88
CA CYS A 143 0.23 0.75 -2.10
C CYS A 143 -0.82 0.00 -1.26
N SER A 144 -0.70 -1.33 -1.14
CA SER A 144 -1.59 -2.15 -0.31
C SER A 144 -1.44 -1.81 1.17
N ASP A 145 -0.22 -1.76 1.69
CA ASP A 145 0.11 -1.34 3.07
C ASP A 145 -0.53 0.00 3.44
N HIS A 146 -0.41 0.98 2.56
CA HIS A 146 -0.97 2.31 2.81
C HIS A 146 -2.49 2.33 2.66
N ALA A 147 -3.06 1.50 1.79
CA ALA A 147 -4.49 1.39 1.62
C ALA A 147 -5.16 0.76 2.86
N ILE A 148 -4.61 -0.33 3.41
CA ILE A 148 -5.16 -0.96 4.62
C ILE A 148 -5.12 0.00 5.82
N ASN A 149 -4.08 0.84 5.93
CA ASN A 149 -4.00 1.86 6.97
C ASN A 149 -5.14 2.89 6.90
N ILE A 150 -5.71 3.14 5.71
CA ILE A 150 -6.90 3.98 5.55
C ILE A 150 -8.13 3.28 6.13
N ALA A 151 -8.32 1.98 5.85
CA ALA A 151 -9.41 1.21 6.45
C ALA A 151 -9.33 1.20 7.98
N PHE A 152 -8.13 0.96 8.53
CA PHE A 152 -7.92 0.95 9.98
C PHE A 152 -8.02 2.33 10.65
N ALA A 153 -8.00 3.42 9.90
CA ALA A 153 -8.13 4.76 10.47
C ALA A 153 -9.47 4.98 11.20
N ILE A 154 -10.55 4.26 10.81
CA ILE A 154 -11.87 4.33 11.49
C ILE A 154 -11.85 3.79 12.92
N ASN A 155 -10.82 3.05 13.31
CA ASN A 155 -10.83 2.26 14.55
C ASN A 155 -10.15 2.97 15.73
N GLY A 156 -9.65 4.22 15.56
CA GLY A 156 -9.00 4.98 16.62
C GLY A 156 -7.97 4.16 17.42
N GLU A 157 -8.03 4.22 18.76
CA GLU A 157 -7.15 3.46 19.67
C GLU A 157 -7.29 1.92 19.55
N LYS A 158 -8.44 1.40 19.14
CA LYS A 158 -8.66 -0.04 18.99
C LYS A 158 -7.83 -0.65 17.86
N ALA A 159 -7.63 0.08 16.76
CA ALA A 159 -6.79 -0.36 15.65
C ALA A 159 -5.32 -0.49 16.05
N LEU A 160 -4.80 0.47 16.84
CA LEU A 160 -3.44 0.39 17.38
C LEU A 160 -3.21 -0.86 18.26
N GLY A 161 -4.26 -1.38 18.89
CA GLY A 161 -4.21 -2.61 19.69
C GLY A 161 -4.10 -3.89 18.84
N ILE A 162 -4.74 -3.92 17.67
CA ILE A 162 -4.72 -5.08 16.74
C ILE A 162 -3.38 -5.14 16.01
N VAL A 163 -2.92 -4.03 15.45
CA VAL A 163 -1.61 -3.93 14.77
C VAL A 163 -0.45 -4.26 15.73
N LYS A 164 -0.50 -3.82 17.00
CA LYS A 164 0.50 -4.22 17.99
C LYS A 164 0.49 -5.73 18.31
N LYS A 165 -0.65 -6.40 18.23
CA LYS A 165 -0.73 -7.85 18.45
C LYS A 165 -0.07 -8.66 17.34
N SER A 166 -0.27 -8.29 16.08
CA SER A 166 0.37 -8.96 14.93
C SER A 166 1.89 -8.75 14.90
N TYR A 167 2.38 -7.54 15.21
CA TYR A 167 3.83 -7.29 15.29
C TYR A 167 4.55 -7.95 16.49
N VAL A 168 3.84 -8.27 17.57
CA VAL A 168 4.42 -8.93 18.75
C VAL A 168 4.48 -10.46 18.58
N ILE A 169 3.57 -11.05 17.80
CA ILE A 169 3.55 -12.50 17.56
C ILE A 169 4.66 -12.93 16.58
N GLY A 170 5.08 -12.05 15.65
CA GLY A 170 6.16 -12.34 14.70
C GLY A 170 7.59 -12.20 15.22
N LYS A 171 7.81 -11.94 16.51
CA LYS A 171 9.16 -11.84 17.14
C LYS A 171 9.45 -12.86 18.24
N ALA A 172 8.64 -13.91 18.36
CA ALA A 172 8.81 -14.96 19.35
C ALA A 172 8.91 -16.34 18.67
N GLU A 173 9.92 -16.52 17.78
CA GLU A 173 10.52 -17.82 17.45
C GLU A 173 11.99 -17.64 17.08
#